data_a0d8cd36b494dc0617393124a6f0f3a0
#
_entry.id   a0d8cd36b494dc0617393124a6f0f3a0
#
_cell.length_a   1.000
_cell.length_b   1.000
_cell.length_c   1.000
_cell.angle_alpha   90.00
_cell.angle_beta   90.00
_cell.angle_gamma   90.00
#
_symmetry.space_group_name_H-M   'P 1'
#
loop_
_entity.id
_entity.type
_entity.pdbx_description
1 polymer ?
#
loop_
_entity_poly.entity_id
_entity_poly.type
_entity_poly.pdbx_seq_one_letter_code
_entity_poly.pdbx_strand_id
1 'polypeptide(L)'
;MRLVAPHLDAEAEASALTAAEAVTTDGIAEVPGAKTLVESLARDRWAIVTSGARAVAKLRLEATGLPEPRVLICAEDVTRGKPDPEGYLAAAGRLGVAPYDCIIVEDAPAGLAAANAARIRSVGVVGTYRVGALTDATYVVAALSSLRVVEGRRSDPLTVQLTPA
;
A
#
# COMPACT_ATOMS: atom_id res chain seq x y z
N MET A 1 2.22 5.01 -21.33
CA MET A 1 1.50 4.82 -22.63
C MET A 1 2.11 5.63 -23.76
N ARG A 2 2.32 6.93 -23.65
CA ARG A 2 2.89 7.76 -24.77
C ARG A 2 4.24 7.27 -25.32
N LEU A 3 5.04 6.58 -24.53
CA LEU A 3 6.34 6.04 -24.95
C LEU A 3 6.22 4.71 -25.72
N VAL A 4 5.15 3.95 -25.50
CA VAL A 4 4.96 2.61 -26.07
C VAL A 4 3.90 2.60 -27.17
N ALA A 5 2.85 3.42 -27.03
CA ALA A 5 1.74 3.51 -27.94
C ALA A 5 1.31 4.98 -28.15
N PRO A 6 2.12 5.78 -28.88
CA PRO A 6 1.88 7.22 -29.03
C PRO A 6 0.60 7.57 -29.81
N HIS A 7 0.00 6.60 -30.48
CA HIS A 7 -1.25 6.74 -31.24
C HIS A 7 -2.51 6.58 -30.37
N LEU A 8 -2.37 6.12 -29.12
CA LEU A 8 -3.49 5.96 -28.20
C LEU A 8 -3.70 7.22 -27.34
N ASP A 9 -4.97 7.51 -27.04
CA ASP A 9 -5.32 8.49 -26.01
C ASP A 9 -5.09 7.86 -24.64
N ALA A 10 -4.03 8.30 -23.97
CA ALA A 10 -3.62 7.73 -22.68
C ALA A 10 -4.68 7.90 -21.57
N GLU A 11 -5.48 8.97 -21.63
CA GLU A 11 -6.53 9.25 -20.66
C GLU A 11 -7.75 8.34 -20.90
N ALA A 12 -8.17 8.21 -22.15
CA ALA A 12 -9.26 7.32 -22.53
C ALA A 12 -8.93 5.85 -22.21
N GLU A 13 -7.70 5.39 -22.51
CA GLU A 13 -7.25 4.04 -22.23
C GLU A 13 -7.15 3.76 -20.73
N ALA A 14 -6.61 4.71 -19.96
CA ALA A 14 -6.55 4.58 -18.50
C ALA A 14 -7.96 4.52 -17.87
N SER A 15 -8.89 5.32 -18.40
CA SER A 15 -10.29 5.32 -17.95
C SER A 15 -10.97 3.98 -18.27
N ALA A 16 -10.80 3.46 -19.49
CA ALA A 16 -11.35 2.18 -19.91
C ALA A 16 -10.78 1.02 -19.07
N LEU A 17 -9.47 1.02 -18.80
CA LEU A 17 -8.83 0.03 -17.94
C LEU A 17 -9.39 0.08 -16.51
N THR A 18 -9.50 1.27 -15.94
CA THR A 18 -10.06 1.46 -14.60
C THR A 18 -11.51 0.96 -14.53
N ALA A 19 -12.33 1.24 -15.56
CA ALA A 19 -13.70 0.77 -15.61
C ALA A 19 -13.78 -0.77 -15.68
N ALA A 20 -12.91 -1.41 -16.46
CA ALA A 20 -12.82 -2.86 -16.56
C ALA A 20 -12.37 -3.49 -15.21
N GLU A 21 -11.36 -2.92 -14.57
CA GLU A 21 -10.86 -3.37 -13.27
C GLU A 21 -11.91 -3.23 -12.14
N ALA A 22 -12.79 -2.22 -12.24
CA ALA A 22 -13.80 -1.95 -11.23
C ALA A 22 -14.96 -2.96 -11.21
N VAL A 23 -15.02 -3.85 -12.20
CA VAL A 23 -16.08 -4.89 -12.30
C VAL A 23 -15.53 -6.30 -12.40
N THR A 24 -14.22 -6.47 -12.50
CA THR A 24 -13.58 -7.78 -12.68
C THR A 24 -12.99 -8.26 -11.35
N THR A 25 -13.42 -9.43 -10.90
CA THR A 25 -12.90 -10.11 -9.70
C THR A 25 -12.05 -11.34 -10.03
N ASP A 26 -12.06 -11.78 -11.28
CA ASP A 26 -11.31 -12.96 -11.71
C ASP A 26 -9.80 -12.75 -11.52
N GLY A 27 -9.16 -13.74 -10.90
CA GLY A 27 -7.73 -13.69 -10.62
C GLY A 27 -7.33 -12.82 -9.42
N ILE A 28 -8.27 -12.16 -8.73
CA ILE A 28 -7.98 -11.45 -7.49
C ILE A 28 -7.82 -12.48 -6.37
N ALA A 29 -6.66 -12.45 -5.72
CA ALA A 29 -6.38 -13.29 -4.56
C ALA A 29 -5.73 -12.46 -3.45
N GLU A 30 -5.97 -12.88 -2.21
CA GLU A 30 -5.30 -12.30 -1.05
C GLU A 30 -3.80 -12.56 -1.14
N VAL A 31 -2.99 -11.55 -0.85
CA VAL A 31 -1.55 -11.74 -0.60
C VAL A 31 -1.41 -12.52 0.71
N PRO A 32 -0.73 -13.69 0.71
CA PRO A 32 -0.62 -14.52 1.90
C PRO A 32 -0.11 -13.76 3.13
N GLY A 33 -0.89 -13.78 4.20
CA GLY A 33 -0.62 -13.08 5.46
C GLY A 33 -1.21 -11.68 5.56
N ALA A 34 -1.81 -11.12 4.51
CA ALA A 34 -2.39 -9.78 4.54
C ALA A 34 -3.54 -9.68 5.55
N LYS A 35 -4.47 -10.62 5.50
CA LYS A 35 -5.62 -10.66 6.41
C LYS A 35 -5.17 -10.80 7.87
N THR A 36 -4.28 -11.75 8.14
CA THR A 36 -3.74 -11.96 9.49
C THR A 36 -3.06 -10.70 10.02
N LEU A 37 -2.29 -10.01 9.17
CA LEU A 37 -1.60 -8.78 9.57
C LEU A 37 -2.59 -7.68 9.93
N VAL A 38 -3.55 -7.36 9.06
CA VAL A 38 -4.49 -6.25 9.30
C VAL A 38 -5.50 -6.55 10.42
N GLU A 39 -5.90 -7.82 10.61
CA GLU A 39 -6.76 -8.25 11.71
C GLU A 39 -6.05 -8.23 13.07
N SER A 40 -4.71 -8.29 13.09
CA SER A 40 -3.92 -8.12 14.31
C SER A 40 -3.83 -6.68 14.77
N LEU A 41 -4.29 -5.72 13.97
CA LEU A 41 -4.20 -4.28 14.23
C LEU A 41 -5.57 -3.70 14.61
N ALA A 42 -5.61 -2.81 15.57
CA ALA A 42 -6.79 -1.98 15.81
C ALA A 42 -7.09 -1.11 14.58
N ARG A 43 -8.37 -0.92 14.24
CA ARG A 43 -8.82 -0.25 13.00
C ARG A 43 -8.31 1.17 12.82
N ASP A 44 -7.94 1.83 13.89
CA ASP A 44 -7.41 3.19 13.91
C ASP A 44 -5.86 3.23 13.84
N ARG A 45 -5.20 2.06 13.69
CA ARG A 45 -3.75 1.92 13.67
C ARG A 45 -3.17 1.59 12.28
N TRP A 46 -3.99 1.50 11.27
CA TRP A 46 -3.53 1.19 9.91
C TRP A 46 -4.37 1.91 8.84
N ALA A 47 -3.76 2.06 7.68
CA ALA A 47 -4.35 2.66 6.50
C ALA A 47 -3.92 1.92 5.25
N ILE A 48 -4.70 2.08 4.17
CA ILE A 48 -4.28 1.67 2.83
C ILE A 48 -4.04 2.93 1.99
N VAL A 49 -2.92 2.93 1.27
CA VAL A 49 -2.54 3.97 0.30
C VAL A 49 -2.26 3.31 -1.05
N THR A 50 -3.12 3.51 -2.01
CA THR A 50 -3.03 2.91 -3.34
C THR A 50 -3.01 3.96 -4.45
N SER A 51 -2.32 3.65 -5.55
CA SER A 51 -2.39 4.44 -6.79
C SER A 51 -3.62 4.10 -7.65
N GLY A 52 -4.39 3.09 -7.25
CA GLY A 52 -5.61 2.69 -7.93
C GLY A 52 -6.81 3.56 -7.57
N ALA A 53 -7.83 3.52 -8.43
CA ALA A 53 -9.10 4.19 -8.18
C ALA A 53 -9.84 3.57 -6.96
N ARG A 54 -10.61 4.37 -6.27
CA ARG A 54 -11.36 3.96 -5.07
C ARG A 54 -12.30 2.79 -5.32
N ALA A 55 -12.99 2.80 -6.46
CA ALA A 55 -13.89 1.71 -6.83
C ALA A 55 -13.15 0.37 -6.95
N VAL A 56 -11.97 0.38 -7.60
CA VAL A 56 -11.11 -0.80 -7.76
C VAL A 56 -10.57 -1.26 -6.41
N ALA A 57 -10.13 -0.35 -5.55
CA ALA A 57 -9.62 -0.69 -4.24
C ALA A 57 -10.69 -1.37 -3.36
N LYS A 58 -11.91 -0.83 -3.35
CA LYS A 58 -13.03 -1.42 -2.60
C LYS A 58 -13.42 -2.80 -3.13
N LEU A 59 -13.54 -2.95 -4.44
CA LEU A 59 -13.81 -4.25 -5.07
C LEU A 59 -12.77 -5.31 -4.67
N ARG A 60 -11.48 -4.95 -4.68
CA ARG A 60 -10.39 -5.86 -4.29
C ARG A 60 -10.44 -6.24 -2.81
N LEU A 61 -10.73 -5.29 -1.93
CA LEU A 61 -10.91 -5.59 -0.50
C LEU A 61 -12.07 -6.55 -0.27
N GLU A 62 -13.21 -6.30 -0.92
CA GLU A 62 -14.40 -7.17 -0.82
C GLU A 62 -14.12 -8.57 -1.39
N ALA A 63 -13.54 -8.67 -2.58
CA ALA A 63 -13.23 -9.94 -3.24
C ALA A 63 -12.25 -10.81 -2.44
N THR A 64 -11.33 -10.20 -1.68
CA THR A 64 -10.36 -10.89 -0.83
C THR A 64 -10.82 -11.09 0.61
N GLY A 65 -11.97 -10.53 0.99
CA GLY A 65 -12.47 -10.57 2.37
C GLY A 65 -11.59 -9.81 3.37
N LEU A 66 -10.79 -8.87 2.88
CA LEU A 66 -10.02 -7.97 3.74
C LEU A 66 -10.93 -6.89 4.33
N PRO A 67 -10.76 -6.54 5.61
CA PRO A 67 -11.56 -5.49 6.23
C PRO A 67 -11.30 -4.14 5.58
N GLU A 68 -12.34 -3.33 5.38
CA GLU A 68 -12.16 -1.97 4.91
C GLU A 68 -11.45 -1.14 6.00
N PRO A 69 -10.33 -0.46 5.68
CA PRO A 69 -9.61 0.36 6.63
C PRO A 69 -10.42 1.62 6.97
N ARG A 70 -10.17 2.19 8.16
CA ARG A 70 -10.73 3.51 8.50
C ARG A 70 -10.18 4.61 7.60
N VAL A 71 -8.94 4.48 7.14
CA VAL A 71 -8.27 5.43 6.25
C VAL A 71 -7.87 4.70 4.97
N LEU A 72 -8.49 5.08 3.87
CA LEU A 72 -8.20 4.62 2.51
C LEU A 72 -7.87 5.84 1.66
N ILE A 73 -6.62 5.92 1.17
CA ILE A 73 -6.13 6.93 0.25
C ILE A 73 -6.02 6.28 -1.13
N CYS A 74 -6.69 6.85 -2.10
CA CYS A 74 -6.75 6.38 -3.49
C CYS A 74 -6.25 7.46 -4.46
N ALA A 75 -6.22 7.17 -5.75
CA ALA A 75 -5.78 8.11 -6.77
C ALA A 75 -6.54 9.45 -6.72
N GLU A 76 -7.82 9.42 -6.37
CA GLU A 76 -8.68 10.61 -6.31
C GLU A 76 -8.41 11.50 -5.08
N ASP A 77 -7.69 11.00 -4.08
CA ASP A 77 -7.40 11.74 -2.84
C ASP A 77 -6.13 12.57 -2.92
N VAL A 78 -5.35 12.44 -3.99
CA VAL A 78 -4.03 13.06 -4.14
C VAL A 78 -3.91 13.79 -5.46
N THR A 79 -3.15 14.86 -5.47
CA THR A 79 -2.81 15.60 -6.68
C THR A 79 -1.61 14.95 -7.38
N ARG A 80 -0.69 14.40 -6.60
CA ARG A 80 0.53 13.75 -7.09
C ARG A 80 0.62 12.35 -6.50
N GLY A 81 0.57 11.36 -7.39
CA GLY A 81 0.73 9.95 -7.02
C GLY A 81 2.20 9.58 -6.76
N LYS A 82 2.42 8.35 -6.23
CA LYS A 82 3.76 7.78 -6.03
C LYS A 82 4.64 7.97 -7.27
N PRO A 83 5.87 8.45 -7.14
CA PRO A 83 6.73 8.50 -5.95
C PRO A 83 6.58 9.77 -5.08
N ASP A 84 5.59 10.63 -5.29
CA ASP A 84 5.35 11.76 -4.40
C ASP A 84 4.84 11.25 -3.03
N PRO A 85 5.29 11.85 -1.90
CA PRO A 85 4.91 11.42 -0.56
C PRO A 85 3.48 11.79 -0.14
N GLU A 86 2.75 12.57 -0.96
CA GLU A 86 1.45 13.16 -0.63
C GLU A 86 0.47 12.13 -0.03
N GLY A 87 0.34 10.95 -0.65
CA GLY A 87 -0.58 9.93 -0.20
C GLY A 87 -0.25 9.37 1.19
N TYR A 88 1.02 9.15 1.50
CA TYR A 88 1.43 8.66 2.81
C TYR A 88 1.31 9.71 3.90
N LEU A 89 1.65 10.96 3.58
CA LEU A 89 1.47 12.08 4.51
C LEU A 89 -0.02 12.33 4.80
N ALA A 90 -0.88 12.23 3.78
CA ALA A 90 -2.34 12.32 3.96
C ALA A 90 -2.86 11.18 4.85
N ALA A 91 -2.38 9.95 4.68
CA ALA A 91 -2.77 8.82 5.51
C ALA A 91 -2.35 9.02 6.97
N ALA A 92 -1.11 9.43 7.24
CA ALA A 92 -0.61 9.73 8.58
C ALA A 92 -1.45 10.83 9.26
N GLY A 93 -1.75 11.91 8.52
CA GLY A 93 -2.59 12.99 9.01
C GLY A 93 -4.02 12.53 9.34
N ARG A 94 -4.64 11.69 8.50
CA ARG A 94 -5.99 11.14 8.76
C ARG A 94 -6.01 10.12 9.92
N LEU A 95 -4.89 9.43 10.18
CA LEU A 95 -4.74 8.58 11.36
C LEU A 95 -4.44 9.39 12.63
N GLY A 96 -4.04 10.65 12.50
CA GLY A 96 -3.66 11.51 13.63
C GLY A 96 -2.30 11.15 14.23
N VAL A 97 -1.38 10.60 13.42
CA VAL A 97 -0.03 10.19 13.86
C VAL A 97 1.04 10.96 13.11
N ALA A 98 2.18 11.16 13.72
CA ALA A 98 3.30 11.80 13.06
C ALA A 98 3.95 10.83 12.03
N PRO A 99 4.43 11.32 10.88
CA PRO A 99 5.03 10.47 9.86
C PRO A 99 6.17 9.57 10.39
N TYR A 100 7.02 10.06 11.28
CA TYR A 100 8.14 9.29 11.85
C TYR A 100 7.69 8.16 12.80
N ASP A 101 6.43 8.17 13.26
CA ASP A 101 5.81 7.11 14.06
C ASP A 101 5.11 6.06 13.21
N CYS A 102 5.11 6.25 11.89
CA CYS A 102 4.55 5.30 10.93
C CYS A 102 5.62 4.32 10.43
N ILE A 103 5.13 3.20 9.89
CA ILE A 103 5.89 2.30 9.03
C ILE A 103 5.06 2.00 7.79
N ILE A 104 5.71 1.98 6.63
CA ILE A 104 5.08 1.64 5.36
C ILE A 104 5.47 0.22 4.98
N VAL A 105 4.51 -0.57 4.53
CA VAL A 105 4.73 -1.88 3.91
C VAL A 105 4.40 -1.75 2.44
N GLU A 106 5.35 -2.05 1.58
CA GLU A 106 5.30 -1.78 0.13
C GLU A 106 6.01 -2.87 -0.68
N ASP A 107 5.56 -3.10 -1.91
CA ASP A 107 6.16 -4.06 -2.83
C ASP A 107 6.78 -3.41 -4.08
N ALA A 108 6.55 -2.09 -4.27
CA ALA A 108 6.94 -1.38 -5.49
C ALA A 108 7.97 -0.28 -5.25
N PRO A 109 8.97 -0.11 -6.15
CA PRO A 109 9.99 0.93 -6.03
C PRO A 109 9.42 2.34 -5.91
N ALA A 110 8.36 2.68 -6.65
CA ALA A 110 7.73 4.00 -6.58
C ALA A 110 7.11 4.28 -5.20
N GLY A 111 6.55 3.26 -4.54
CA GLY A 111 6.02 3.39 -3.19
C GLY A 111 7.14 3.55 -2.16
N LEU A 112 8.24 2.82 -2.30
CA LEU A 112 9.41 2.97 -1.42
C LEU A 112 10.07 4.34 -1.58
N ALA A 113 10.16 4.86 -2.81
CA ALA A 113 10.64 6.22 -3.06
C ALA A 113 9.73 7.27 -2.40
N ALA A 114 8.41 7.09 -2.45
CA ALA A 114 7.45 7.95 -1.76
C ALA A 114 7.61 7.87 -0.22
N ALA A 115 7.88 6.68 0.33
CA ALA A 115 8.15 6.49 1.75
C ALA A 115 9.40 7.27 2.20
N ASN A 116 10.49 7.17 1.43
CA ASN A 116 11.73 7.92 1.67
C ASN A 116 11.49 9.43 1.59
N ALA A 117 10.76 9.90 0.58
CA ALA A 117 10.41 11.31 0.44
C ALA A 117 9.55 11.81 1.61
N ALA A 118 8.68 10.97 2.18
CA ALA A 118 7.90 11.25 3.39
C ALA A 118 8.74 11.15 4.68
N ARG A 119 9.97 10.64 4.63
CA ARG A 119 10.82 10.31 5.79
C ARG A 119 10.16 9.30 6.73
N ILE A 120 9.45 8.34 6.16
CA ILE A 120 8.79 7.25 6.87
C ILE A 120 9.60 5.97 6.62
N ARG A 121 9.87 5.22 7.69
CA ARG A 121 10.52 3.90 7.56
C ARG A 121 9.65 2.95 6.76
N SER A 122 10.26 2.08 5.96
CA SER A 122 9.54 1.15 5.11
C SER A 122 10.06 -0.28 5.18
N VAL A 123 9.16 -1.21 4.96
CA VAL A 123 9.45 -2.62 4.73
C VAL A 123 9.06 -2.95 3.30
N GLY A 124 10.04 -3.31 2.49
CA GLY A 124 9.84 -3.83 1.15
C GLY A 124 9.46 -5.31 1.22
N VAL A 125 8.37 -5.70 0.56
CA VAL A 125 7.94 -7.10 0.47
C VAL A 125 8.25 -7.61 -0.93
N VAL A 126 9.03 -8.70 -1.02
CA VAL A 126 9.33 -9.34 -2.31
C VAL A 126 8.04 -9.96 -2.88
N GLY A 127 7.74 -9.65 -4.12
CA GLY A 127 6.52 -10.14 -4.78
C GLY A 127 6.57 -9.76 -6.26
N THR A 128 5.90 -8.69 -6.64
CA THR A 128 5.91 -8.14 -7.99
C THR A 128 7.32 -7.78 -8.46
N TYR A 129 8.15 -7.26 -7.55
CA TYR A 129 9.54 -6.89 -7.81
C TYR A 129 10.51 -7.78 -7.04
N ARG A 130 11.68 -8.01 -7.66
CA ARG A 130 12.79 -8.74 -7.03
C ARG A 130 13.47 -7.88 -5.96
N VAL A 131 14.14 -8.50 -5.01
CA VAL A 131 14.86 -7.85 -3.90
C VAL A 131 15.77 -6.69 -4.35
N GLY A 132 16.47 -6.86 -5.48
CA GLY A 132 17.35 -5.82 -6.04
C GLY A 132 16.65 -4.56 -6.56
N ALA A 133 15.33 -4.57 -6.70
CA ALA A 133 14.55 -3.39 -7.05
C ALA A 133 13.98 -2.66 -5.82
N LEU A 134 14.10 -3.25 -4.62
CA LEU A 134 13.56 -2.72 -3.36
C LEU A 134 14.63 -2.05 -2.50
N THR A 135 15.67 -1.49 -3.14
CA THR A 135 16.84 -0.88 -2.47
C THR A 135 16.52 0.32 -1.60
N ASP A 136 15.40 0.99 -1.88
CA ASP A 136 14.94 2.15 -1.11
C ASP A 136 14.22 1.77 0.19
N ALA A 137 13.96 0.48 0.43
CA ALA A 137 13.33 0.02 1.66
C ALA A 137 14.31 0.09 2.85
N THR A 138 13.80 0.44 4.03
CA THR A 138 14.58 0.37 5.28
C THR A 138 14.92 -1.08 5.61
N TYR A 139 13.97 -1.99 5.38
CA TYR A 139 14.11 -3.44 5.54
C TYR A 139 13.44 -4.14 4.36
N VAL A 140 13.90 -5.33 4.01
CA VAL A 140 13.27 -6.17 2.97
C VAL A 140 12.95 -7.54 3.57
N VAL A 141 11.75 -8.03 3.28
CA VAL A 141 11.28 -9.36 3.69
C VAL A 141 10.83 -10.16 2.46
N ALA A 142 10.95 -11.48 2.55
CA ALA A 142 10.57 -12.36 1.45
C ALA A 142 9.05 -12.44 1.23
N ALA A 143 8.26 -12.27 2.29
CA ALA A 143 6.80 -12.35 2.23
C ALA A 143 6.17 -11.49 3.32
N LEU A 144 4.91 -11.14 3.13
CA LEU A 144 4.13 -10.38 4.12
C LEU A 144 3.93 -11.17 5.43
N SER A 145 3.87 -12.50 5.34
CA SER A 145 3.80 -13.40 6.50
C SER A 145 5.05 -13.37 7.40
N SER A 146 6.15 -12.78 6.92
CA SER A 146 7.36 -12.52 7.74
C SER A 146 7.21 -11.33 8.70
N LEU A 147 6.10 -10.58 8.60
CA LEU A 147 5.79 -9.45 9.47
C LEU A 147 4.91 -9.91 10.62
N ARG A 148 5.31 -9.59 11.84
CA ARG A 148 4.47 -9.73 13.03
C ARG A 148 4.35 -8.39 13.73
N VAL A 149 3.13 -8.01 14.04
CA VAL A 149 2.88 -6.88 14.92
C VAL A 149 2.77 -7.40 16.34
N VAL A 150 3.58 -6.82 17.24
CA VAL A 150 3.47 -7.05 18.66
C VAL A 150 2.79 -5.82 19.24
N GLU A 151 1.52 -5.96 19.57
CA GLU A 151 0.79 -4.89 20.24
C GLU A 151 1.10 -4.90 21.73
N GLY A 152 1.54 -3.72 22.22
CA GLY A 152 1.45 -3.37 23.63
C GLY A 152 0.02 -2.93 24.00
N ARG A 153 -0.12 -2.11 25.05
CA ARG A 153 -1.38 -1.42 25.33
C ARG A 153 -1.71 -0.48 24.18
N ARG A 154 -2.99 -0.15 24.00
CA ARG A 154 -3.47 0.71 22.88
C ARG A 154 -2.74 2.06 22.77
N SER A 155 -2.18 2.55 23.86
CA SER A 155 -1.33 3.76 23.94
C SER A 155 0.12 3.55 23.54
N ASP A 156 0.58 2.28 23.46
CA ASP A 156 1.99 1.99 23.26
C ASP A 156 2.35 2.04 21.76
N PRO A 157 3.60 2.35 21.42
CA PRO A 157 4.09 2.22 20.06
C PRO A 157 3.94 0.78 19.56
N LEU A 158 3.52 0.63 18.29
CA LEU A 158 3.53 -0.68 17.65
C LEU A 158 4.97 -1.16 17.46
N THR A 159 5.21 -2.41 17.81
CA THR A 159 6.48 -3.08 17.49
C THR A 159 6.24 -4.02 16.32
N VAL A 160 6.96 -3.80 15.23
CA VAL A 160 6.96 -4.70 14.09
C VAL A 160 8.19 -5.61 14.20
N GLN A 161 7.95 -6.90 14.33
CA GLN A 161 8.99 -7.92 14.29
C GLN A 161 9.11 -8.46 12.87
N LEU A 162 10.34 -8.52 12.39
CA LEU A 162 10.67 -9.11 11.09
C LEU A 162 11.27 -10.50 11.36
N THR A 163 10.69 -11.51 10.75
CA THR A 163 11.33 -12.84 10.69
C THR A 163 12.22 -12.86 9.46
N PRO A 164 13.54 -13.03 9.59
CA PRO A 164 14.43 -13.19 8.45
C PRO A 164 13.96 -14.36 7.58
N ALA A 165 14.17 -14.21 6.26
CA ALA A 165 13.90 -15.28 5.29
C ALA A 165 14.92 -16.41 5.47
#